data_bffbaa3348edc4cd4c66007360ced83f
#
_entry.id   bffbaa3348edc4cd4c66007360ced83f
#
_cell.length_a   1.000
_cell.length_b   1.000
_cell.length_c   1.000
_cell.angle_alpha   90.00
_cell.angle_beta   90.00
_cell.angle_gamma   90.00
#
_symmetry.space_group_name_H-M   'P 1'
#
loop_
_entity.id
_entity.type
_entity.pdbx_description
1 polymer ?
#
loop_
_entity_poly.entity_id
_entity_poly.type
_entity_poly.pdbx_seq_one_letter_code
_entity_poly.pdbx_strand_id
1 'polypeptide(L)'
;MSLPGQIQSAIPSLPGFDCDTTLTASLAQKFFAQGYKFCLRYVSRGAESTQDVSQQEATDILNSGLALMPVQHVRKPGWSPSQSLGEQDGQNAVTNAQGVGFPAGVSIWCDLEGVDRTVQPQDVTDYCEAWFGAVNQADYIPGLYVGAGALLSGQQLHDLSFQHYWRSQSRVPDIPIRGYQMIQLFPSIQINGVAVDLDVVQDDQQGGQAQWLQVDVGP
;
A
#
# COMPACT_ATOMS: atom_id res chain seq x y z
N MET A 1 0.71 21.20 3.25
CA MET A 1 1.98 21.43 2.52
C MET A 1 2.31 20.13 1.78
N SER A 2 2.90 20.17 0.58
CA SER A 2 3.30 18.97 -0.14
C SER A 2 4.55 18.34 0.47
N LEU A 3 4.63 17.00 0.44
CA LEU A 3 5.84 16.25 0.81
C LEU A 3 6.98 16.55 -0.19
N PRO A 4 8.26 16.43 0.24
CA PRO A 4 9.41 16.57 -0.67
C PRO A 4 9.51 15.33 -1.58
N GLY A 5 10.19 15.51 -2.72
CA GLY A 5 10.52 14.42 -3.64
C GLY A 5 9.78 14.47 -4.97
N GLN A 6 10.01 13.46 -5.77
CA GLN A 6 9.41 13.27 -7.08
C GLN A 6 8.78 11.88 -7.16
N ILE A 7 7.76 11.73 -8.00
CA ILE A 7 7.14 10.45 -8.28
C ILE A 7 8.05 9.67 -9.21
N GLN A 8 8.35 8.43 -8.83
CA GLN A 8 9.18 7.51 -9.60
C GLN A 8 8.53 6.14 -9.62
N SER A 9 8.75 5.40 -10.71
CA SER A 9 8.33 3.99 -10.78
C SER A 9 9.17 3.14 -9.85
N ALA A 10 8.53 2.22 -9.13
CA ALA A 10 9.20 1.25 -8.29
C ALA A 10 10.16 0.39 -9.14
N ILE A 11 11.36 0.16 -8.62
CA ILE A 11 12.39 -0.58 -9.33
C ILE A 11 12.37 -2.04 -8.88
N PRO A 12 12.26 -3.01 -9.81
CA PRO A 12 12.27 -4.44 -9.48
C PRO A 12 13.47 -4.88 -8.67
N SER A 13 13.26 -5.88 -7.82
CA SER A 13 14.25 -6.49 -6.92
C SER A 13 14.73 -5.60 -5.78
N LEU A 14 14.23 -4.37 -5.65
CA LEU A 14 14.57 -3.55 -4.49
C LEU A 14 13.84 -4.05 -3.23
N PRO A 15 14.56 -4.15 -2.09
CA PRO A 15 13.99 -4.51 -0.81
C PRO A 15 13.37 -3.29 -0.11
N GLY A 16 12.26 -3.52 0.53
CA GLY A 16 11.57 -2.55 1.39
C GLY A 16 10.90 -3.23 2.57
N PHE A 17 10.02 -2.54 3.21
CA PHE A 17 9.23 -3.05 4.31
C PHE A 17 7.96 -2.24 4.51
N ASP A 18 6.97 -2.85 5.17
CA ASP A 18 5.84 -2.13 5.73
C ASP A 18 5.84 -2.24 7.27
N CYS A 19 5.28 -1.26 7.93
CA CYS A 19 5.07 -1.27 9.37
C CYS A 19 3.97 -0.30 9.80
N ASP A 20 3.32 -0.60 10.92
CA ASP A 20 2.35 0.27 11.59
C ASP A 20 2.97 1.15 12.69
N THR A 21 4.26 0.95 12.98
CA THR A 21 5.02 1.70 13.99
C THR A 21 5.55 2.99 13.39
N THR A 22 5.37 4.11 14.10
CA THR A 22 5.93 5.42 13.70
C THR A 22 7.44 5.38 13.59
N LEU A 23 7.97 5.81 12.45
CA LEU A 23 9.40 5.88 12.18
C LEU A 23 9.95 7.27 12.47
N THR A 24 10.89 7.36 13.41
CA THR A 24 11.67 8.59 13.61
C THR A 24 12.68 8.77 12.49
N ALA A 25 13.16 9.99 12.26
CA ALA A 25 14.22 10.28 11.28
C ALA A 25 15.45 9.36 11.47
N SER A 26 15.86 9.10 12.73
CA SER A 26 16.97 8.20 13.03
C SER A 26 16.69 6.75 12.65
N LEU A 27 15.47 6.25 12.84
CA LEU A 27 15.08 4.90 12.45
C LEU A 27 15.05 4.78 10.91
N ALA A 28 14.44 5.74 10.21
CA ALA A 28 14.40 5.76 8.76
C ALA A 28 15.83 5.75 8.16
N GLN A 29 16.75 6.56 8.70
CA GLN A 29 18.16 6.55 8.29
C GLN A 29 18.85 5.20 8.54
N LYS A 30 18.57 4.51 9.65
CA LYS A 30 19.11 3.18 9.92
C LYS A 30 18.62 2.14 8.91
N PHE A 31 17.33 2.15 8.57
CA PHE A 31 16.78 1.26 7.55
C PHE A 31 17.42 1.51 6.19
N PHE A 32 17.54 2.77 5.76
CA PHE A 32 18.21 3.11 4.51
C PHE A 32 19.68 2.67 4.48
N ALA A 33 20.43 2.89 5.58
CA ALA A 33 21.83 2.48 5.71
C ALA A 33 22.01 0.95 5.70
N GLN A 34 20.99 0.19 6.10
CA GLN A 34 20.96 -1.28 6.04
C GLN A 34 20.58 -1.81 4.65
N GLY A 35 20.29 -0.93 3.67
CA GLY A 35 20.06 -1.31 2.29
C GLY A 35 18.60 -1.33 1.86
N TYR A 36 17.64 -1.08 2.76
CA TYR A 36 16.25 -0.90 2.37
C TYR A 36 16.09 0.34 1.49
N LYS A 37 15.18 0.29 0.53
CA LYS A 37 15.00 1.34 -0.47
C LYS A 37 13.64 2.01 -0.42
N PHE A 38 12.64 1.34 0.13
CA PHE A 38 11.30 1.91 0.29
C PHE A 38 10.64 1.40 1.57
N CYS A 39 9.62 2.11 2.00
CA CYS A 39 8.67 1.61 2.97
C CYS A 39 7.23 1.97 2.60
N LEU A 40 6.29 1.19 3.17
CA LEU A 40 4.89 1.54 3.17
C LEU A 40 4.49 1.91 4.60
N ARG A 41 3.70 2.98 4.70
CA ARG A 41 3.14 3.42 5.98
C ARG A 41 1.64 3.60 5.88
N TYR A 42 0.98 3.28 6.96
CA TYR A 42 -0.47 3.31 7.01
C TYR A 42 -1.01 4.73 7.10
N VAL A 43 -2.06 5.00 6.31
CA VAL A 43 -2.95 6.15 6.44
C VAL A 43 -4.26 5.70 7.07
N SER A 44 -4.93 6.60 7.78
CA SER A 44 -6.17 6.30 8.47
C SER A 44 -7.28 5.90 7.48
N ARG A 45 -8.11 4.95 7.89
CA ARG A 45 -9.30 4.56 7.11
C ARG A 45 -10.45 5.57 7.26
N GLY A 46 -10.51 6.28 8.37
CA GLY A 46 -11.54 7.27 8.69
C GLY A 46 -10.89 8.52 9.28
N ALA A 47 -11.27 8.90 10.50
CA ALA A 47 -10.63 10.00 11.20
C ALA A 47 -9.14 9.70 11.45
N GLU A 48 -8.31 10.72 11.39
CA GLU A 48 -6.87 10.60 11.61
C GLU A 48 -6.55 9.92 12.97
N SER A 49 -5.58 9.02 12.93
CA SER A 49 -5.02 8.34 14.09
C SER A 49 -3.58 8.79 14.30
N THR A 50 -3.18 8.98 15.54
CA THR A 50 -1.79 9.35 15.89
C THR A 50 -0.77 8.24 15.64
N GLN A 51 -1.21 7.03 15.35
CA GLN A 51 -0.35 5.89 14.99
C GLN A 51 -0.06 5.84 13.48
N ASP A 52 -0.90 6.51 12.68
CA ASP A 52 -0.75 6.56 11.26
C ASP A 52 0.29 7.60 10.83
N VAL A 53 0.76 7.48 9.60
CA VAL A 53 1.81 8.35 9.10
C VAL A 53 1.39 9.82 9.14
N SER A 54 2.21 10.64 9.78
CA SER A 54 2.06 12.09 9.78
C SER A 54 2.89 12.74 8.69
N GLN A 55 2.60 14.00 8.34
CA GLN A 55 3.41 14.76 7.39
C GLN A 55 4.88 14.85 7.84
N GLN A 56 5.14 15.02 9.15
CA GLN A 56 6.51 15.09 9.67
C GLN A 56 7.23 13.76 9.50
N GLU A 57 6.60 12.64 9.86
CA GLU A 57 7.16 11.30 9.69
C GLU A 57 7.45 11.00 8.21
N ALA A 58 6.48 11.27 7.32
CA ALA A 58 6.66 11.08 5.88
C ALA A 58 7.83 11.90 5.33
N THR A 59 7.99 13.15 5.79
CA THR A 59 9.13 14.01 5.44
C THR A 59 10.45 13.43 5.94
N ASP A 60 10.49 12.91 7.17
CA ASP A 60 11.69 12.30 7.76
C ASP A 60 12.11 11.02 7.02
N ILE A 61 11.11 10.18 6.64
CA ILE A 61 11.33 8.97 5.83
C ILE A 61 11.94 9.35 4.47
N LEU A 62 11.33 10.27 3.75
CA LEU A 62 11.78 10.69 2.43
C LEU A 62 13.19 11.31 2.49
N ASN A 63 13.47 12.14 3.48
CA ASN A 63 14.78 12.75 3.69
C ASN A 63 15.87 11.73 4.08
N SER A 64 15.50 10.55 4.54
CA SER A 64 16.46 9.45 4.79
C SER A 64 16.94 8.78 3.50
N GLY A 65 16.26 8.99 2.37
CA GLY A 65 16.49 8.34 1.08
C GLY A 65 15.57 7.16 0.80
N LEU A 66 14.70 6.76 1.75
CA LEU A 66 13.66 5.78 1.50
C LEU A 66 12.58 6.37 0.61
N ALA A 67 12.14 5.61 -0.39
CA ALA A 67 10.90 5.90 -1.09
C ALA A 67 9.70 5.55 -0.20
N LEU A 68 8.56 6.20 -0.42
CA LEU A 68 7.38 6.05 0.44
C LEU A 68 6.09 5.89 -0.38
N MET A 69 5.25 4.94 0.04
CA MET A 69 3.89 4.77 -0.43
C MET A 69 2.92 4.66 0.75
N PRO A 70 1.71 5.25 0.66
CA PRO A 70 0.67 5.06 1.66
C PRO A 70 -0.12 3.78 1.42
N VAL A 71 -0.51 3.10 2.50
CA VAL A 71 -1.48 2.00 2.50
C VAL A 71 -2.62 2.33 3.46
N GLN A 72 -3.87 2.14 3.04
CA GLN A 72 -5.01 2.36 3.91
C GLN A 72 -5.23 1.17 4.83
N HIS A 73 -5.42 1.42 6.12
CA HIS A 73 -5.70 0.36 7.10
C HIS A 73 -6.91 -0.48 6.73
N VAL A 74 -6.75 -1.79 6.86
CA VAL A 74 -7.83 -2.78 6.77
C VAL A 74 -8.84 -2.64 7.93
N ARG A 75 -10.00 -3.19 7.73
CA ARG A 75 -11.01 -3.37 8.78
C ARG A 75 -10.68 -4.58 9.65
N LYS A 76 -11.27 -4.60 10.87
CA LYS A 76 -11.13 -5.77 11.75
C LYS A 76 -11.66 -7.02 11.04
N PRO A 77 -11.01 -8.19 11.20
CA PRO A 77 -11.44 -9.44 10.57
C PRO A 77 -12.93 -9.75 10.82
N GLY A 78 -13.58 -10.31 9.79
CA GLY A 78 -15.02 -10.57 9.80
C GLY A 78 -15.88 -9.39 9.33
N TRP A 79 -15.29 -8.44 8.60
CA TRP A 79 -16.03 -7.32 8.04
C TRP A 79 -16.73 -7.70 6.72
N SER A 80 -17.83 -7.00 6.42
CA SER A 80 -18.61 -7.20 5.20
C SER A 80 -18.41 -6.03 4.23
N PRO A 81 -17.84 -6.26 3.05
CA PRO A 81 -17.69 -5.25 2.01
C PRO A 81 -19.05 -4.87 1.38
N SER A 82 -19.11 -3.67 0.82
CA SER A 82 -20.19 -3.21 -0.05
C SER A 82 -19.67 -2.08 -0.94
N GLN A 83 -20.35 -1.83 -2.05
CA GLN A 83 -20.00 -0.73 -2.96
C GLN A 83 -19.91 0.63 -2.24
N SER A 84 -20.93 0.97 -1.43
CA SER A 84 -20.95 2.26 -0.70
C SER A 84 -19.81 2.36 0.32
N LEU A 85 -19.41 1.24 0.91
CA LEU A 85 -18.29 1.20 1.83
C LEU A 85 -16.94 1.38 1.09
N GLY A 86 -16.81 0.79 -0.10
CA GLY A 86 -15.64 0.97 -0.95
C GLY A 86 -15.46 2.42 -1.39
N GLU A 87 -16.53 3.06 -1.81
CA GLU A 87 -16.52 4.48 -2.16
C GLU A 87 -16.09 5.36 -0.97
N GLN A 88 -16.68 5.14 0.21
CA GLN A 88 -16.33 5.89 1.41
C GLN A 88 -14.87 5.67 1.83
N ASP A 89 -14.40 4.42 1.85
CA ASP A 89 -13.03 4.10 2.24
C ASP A 89 -12.03 4.68 1.21
N GLY A 90 -12.31 4.62 -0.09
CA GLY A 90 -11.50 5.23 -1.12
C GLY A 90 -11.41 6.75 -0.99
N GLN A 91 -12.53 7.43 -0.74
CA GLN A 91 -12.56 8.88 -0.48
C GLN A 91 -11.75 9.24 0.78
N ASN A 92 -11.84 8.43 1.83
CA ASN A 92 -11.05 8.61 3.05
C ASN A 92 -9.55 8.38 2.79
N ALA A 93 -9.18 7.37 2.00
CA ALA A 93 -7.79 7.13 1.62
C ALA A 93 -7.19 8.34 0.92
N VAL A 94 -7.91 8.92 -0.04
CA VAL A 94 -7.52 10.15 -0.74
C VAL A 94 -7.38 11.32 0.22
N THR A 95 -8.39 11.56 1.05
CA THR A 95 -8.40 12.68 2.01
C THR A 95 -7.21 12.59 2.97
N ASN A 96 -6.95 11.41 3.53
CA ASN A 96 -5.87 11.20 4.48
C ASN A 96 -4.49 11.28 3.80
N ALA A 97 -4.33 10.71 2.60
CA ALA A 97 -3.08 10.84 1.83
C ALA A 97 -2.78 12.32 1.49
N GLN A 98 -3.80 13.08 1.07
CA GLN A 98 -3.67 14.52 0.83
C GLN A 98 -3.34 15.30 2.12
N GLY A 99 -3.97 14.93 3.24
CA GLY A 99 -3.69 15.52 4.57
C GLY A 99 -2.24 15.35 4.99
N VAL A 100 -1.65 14.18 4.74
CA VAL A 100 -0.20 13.92 4.94
C VAL A 100 0.65 14.71 3.94
N GLY A 101 0.15 14.99 2.76
CA GLY A 101 0.85 15.76 1.72
C GLY A 101 1.37 14.94 0.55
N PHE A 102 0.91 13.69 0.36
CA PHE A 102 1.22 12.90 -0.83
C PHE A 102 0.66 13.57 -2.09
N PRO A 103 1.47 13.75 -3.15
CA PRO A 103 0.99 14.29 -4.42
C PRO A 103 0.17 13.26 -5.20
N ALA A 104 -0.70 13.75 -6.09
CA ALA A 104 -1.35 12.91 -7.10
C ALA A 104 -0.29 12.16 -7.94
N GLY A 105 -0.65 10.97 -8.43
CA GLY A 105 0.26 10.09 -9.16
C GLY A 105 1.05 9.09 -8.30
N VAL A 106 1.04 9.21 -6.97
CA VAL A 106 1.59 8.19 -6.07
C VAL A 106 0.61 7.02 -5.95
N SER A 107 1.11 5.80 -5.82
CA SER A 107 0.27 4.64 -5.52
C SER A 107 -0.26 4.69 -4.10
N ILE A 108 -1.60 4.51 -3.96
CA ILE A 108 -2.25 4.26 -2.67
C ILE A 108 -2.75 2.82 -2.66
N TRP A 109 -2.45 2.08 -1.59
CA TRP A 109 -2.79 0.67 -1.48
C TRP A 109 -4.05 0.46 -0.65
N CYS A 110 -5.03 -0.26 -1.24
CA CYS A 110 -6.17 -0.80 -0.51
C CYS A 110 -5.76 -2.11 0.16
N ASP A 111 -5.93 -2.21 1.46
CA ASP A 111 -5.66 -3.44 2.21
C ASP A 111 -6.91 -4.32 2.22
N LEU A 112 -6.91 -5.38 1.38
CA LEU A 112 -8.02 -6.33 1.26
C LEU A 112 -7.66 -7.64 1.97
N GLU A 113 -8.07 -7.76 3.22
CA GLU A 113 -7.93 -8.99 3.98
C GLU A 113 -9.02 -9.15 5.06
N GLY A 114 -9.13 -10.36 5.62
CA GLY A 114 -10.00 -10.63 6.75
C GLY A 114 -11.49 -10.45 6.49
N VAL A 115 -11.94 -10.56 5.25
CA VAL A 115 -13.37 -10.44 4.87
C VAL A 115 -14.17 -11.57 5.49
N ASP A 116 -15.41 -11.29 5.91
CA ASP A 116 -16.34 -12.31 6.43
C ASP A 116 -16.57 -13.37 5.35
N ARG A 117 -16.34 -14.63 5.72
CA ARG A 117 -16.40 -15.78 4.80
C ARG A 117 -17.80 -16.07 4.26
N THR A 118 -18.83 -15.43 4.79
CA THR A 118 -20.23 -15.64 4.37
C THR A 118 -20.68 -14.68 3.28
N VAL A 119 -19.89 -13.62 2.99
CA VAL A 119 -20.24 -12.65 1.96
C VAL A 119 -20.02 -13.25 0.56
N GLN A 120 -20.71 -12.69 -0.41
CA GLN A 120 -20.54 -13.11 -1.80
C GLN A 120 -19.30 -12.45 -2.42
N PRO A 121 -18.55 -13.15 -3.27
CA PRO A 121 -17.44 -12.55 -3.99
C PRO A 121 -17.79 -11.27 -4.76
N GLN A 122 -19.05 -11.14 -5.20
CA GLN A 122 -19.53 -9.94 -5.89
C GLN A 122 -19.50 -8.71 -4.98
N ASP A 123 -19.85 -8.84 -3.69
CA ASP A 123 -19.80 -7.72 -2.74
C ASP A 123 -18.36 -7.23 -2.53
N VAL A 124 -17.38 -8.18 -2.57
CA VAL A 124 -15.94 -7.84 -2.51
C VAL A 124 -15.50 -7.11 -3.77
N THR A 125 -15.92 -7.61 -4.95
CA THR A 125 -15.63 -6.96 -6.24
C THR A 125 -16.21 -5.54 -6.27
N ASP A 126 -17.46 -5.36 -5.88
CA ASP A 126 -18.14 -4.06 -5.87
C ASP A 126 -17.44 -3.07 -4.91
N TYR A 127 -16.98 -3.55 -3.75
CA TYR A 127 -16.16 -2.76 -2.83
C TYR A 127 -14.85 -2.31 -3.47
N CYS A 128 -14.11 -3.25 -4.08
CA CYS A 128 -12.82 -2.98 -4.70
C CYS A 128 -12.95 -1.98 -5.86
N GLU A 129 -13.94 -2.16 -6.73
CA GLU A 129 -14.17 -1.26 -7.87
C GLU A 129 -14.59 0.15 -7.43
N ALA A 130 -15.42 0.27 -6.40
CA ALA A 130 -15.81 1.57 -5.86
C ALA A 130 -14.63 2.29 -5.19
N TRP A 131 -13.81 1.56 -4.43
CA TRP A 131 -12.58 2.08 -3.84
C TRP A 131 -11.59 2.54 -4.93
N PHE A 132 -11.37 1.70 -5.95
CA PHE A 132 -10.55 2.03 -7.10
C PHE A 132 -11.03 3.33 -7.77
N GLY A 133 -12.33 3.42 -8.06
CA GLY A 133 -12.91 4.59 -8.71
C GLY A 133 -12.67 5.89 -7.95
N ALA A 134 -12.85 5.87 -6.61
CA ALA A 134 -12.63 7.04 -5.77
C ALA A 134 -11.16 7.51 -5.78
N VAL A 135 -10.22 6.58 -5.69
CA VAL A 135 -8.78 6.89 -5.67
C VAL A 135 -8.29 7.34 -7.05
N ASN A 136 -8.71 6.65 -8.11
CA ASN A 136 -8.36 6.99 -9.48
C ASN A 136 -8.92 8.35 -9.92
N GLN A 137 -10.13 8.71 -9.47
CA GLN A 137 -10.75 10.01 -9.78
C GLN A 137 -9.98 11.19 -9.17
N ALA A 138 -9.21 10.94 -8.13
CA ALA A 138 -8.35 11.93 -7.47
C ALA A 138 -6.91 11.93 -8.04
N ASP A 139 -6.69 11.30 -9.19
CA ASP A 139 -5.41 11.19 -9.90
C ASP A 139 -4.31 10.44 -9.11
N TYR A 140 -4.66 9.61 -8.11
CA TYR A 140 -3.75 8.66 -7.50
C TYR A 140 -3.76 7.34 -8.26
N ILE A 141 -2.74 6.52 -8.06
CA ILE A 141 -2.64 5.19 -8.68
C ILE A 141 -3.16 4.14 -7.69
N PRO A 142 -4.32 3.52 -7.94
CA PRO A 142 -4.86 2.52 -7.02
C PRO A 142 -4.06 1.22 -7.07
N GLY A 143 -3.60 0.74 -5.91
CA GLY A 143 -3.01 -0.58 -5.73
C GLY A 143 -3.85 -1.44 -4.79
N LEU A 144 -3.80 -2.76 -4.94
CA LEU A 144 -4.52 -3.71 -4.09
C LEU A 144 -3.55 -4.65 -3.37
N TYR A 145 -3.49 -4.55 -2.03
CA TYR A 145 -2.88 -5.58 -1.19
C TYR A 145 -3.87 -6.73 -1.04
N VAL A 146 -3.43 -7.93 -1.38
CA VAL A 146 -4.24 -9.16 -1.32
C VAL A 146 -3.76 -9.98 -0.13
N GLY A 147 -4.53 -9.92 0.95
CA GLY A 147 -4.25 -10.62 2.19
C GLY A 147 -5.09 -11.87 2.41
N ALA A 148 -4.91 -12.50 3.57
CA ALA A 148 -5.67 -13.68 3.96
C ALA A 148 -7.18 -13.39 4.02
N GLY A 149 -7.97 -14.24 3.36
CA GLY A 149 -9.42 -14.08 3.38
C GLY A 149 -9.94 -12.94 2.50
N ALA A 150 -9.23 -12.60 1.43
CA ALA A 150 -9.71 -11.66 0.41
C ALA A 150 -10.92 -12.18 -0.39
N LEU A 151 -11.16 -13.49 -0.37
CA LEU A 151 -12.31 -14.22 -0.98
C LEU A 151 -12.45 -14.10 -2.51
N LEU A 152 -11.51 -13.51 -3.22
CA LEU A 152 -11.50 -13.45 -4.68
C LEU A 152 -10.56 -14.53 -5.23
N SER A 153 -10.97 -15.14 -6.34
CA SER A 153 -10.08 -15.99 -7.15
C SER A 153 -9.08 -15.14 -7.93
N GLY A 154 -8.02 -15.79 -8.46
CA GLY A 154 -7.05 -15.10 -9.30
C GLY A 154 -7.67 -14.45 -10.54
N GLN A 155 -8.67 -15.10 -11.15
CA GLN A 155 -9.39 -14.53 -12.30
C GLN A 155 -10.22 -13.30 -11.90
N GLN A 156 -10.91 -13.34 -10.76
CA GLN A 156 -11.65 -12.18 -10.28
C GLN A 156 -10.72 -11.01 -9.94
N LEU A 157 -9.56 -11.27 -9.35
CA LEU A 157 -8.52 -10.26 -9.14
C LEU A 157 -8.03 -9.67 -10.47
N HIS A 158 -7.77 -10.53 -11.48
CA HIS A 158 -7.35 -10.07 -12.81
C HIS A 158 -8.40 -9.17 -13.48
N ASP A 159 -9.68 -9.48 -13.29
CA ASP A 159 -10.80 -8.77 -13.93
C ASP A 159 -11.16 -7.44 -13.24
N LEU A 160 -10.58 -7.14 -12.05
CA LEU A 160 -10.70 -5.83 -11.42
C LEU A 160 -9.98 -4.74 -12.23
N SER A 161 -10.40 -3.50 -12.05
CA SER A 161 -9.78 -2.31 -12.69
C SER A 161 -8.35 -2.03 -12.21
N PHE A 162 -7.91 -2.65 -11.13
CA PHE A 162 -6.55 -2.47 -10.59
C PHE A 162 -5.48 -2.95 -11.57
N GLN A 163 -4.38 -2.22 -11.62
CA GLN A 163 -3.20 -2.57 -12.40
C GLN A 163 -2.05 -3.05 -11.51
N HIS A 164 -2.03 -2.70 -10.23
CA HIS A 164 -0.96 -3.00 -9.30
C HIS A 164 -1.48 -3.83 -8.14
N TYR A 165 -0.76 -4.95 -7.88
CA TYR A 165 -1.11 -5.90 -6.83
C TYR A 165 0.08 -6.13 -5.91
N TRP A 166 -0.18 -6.16 -4.61
CA TRP A 166 0.79 -6.49 -3.58
C TRP A 166 0.34 -7.76 -2.87
N ARG A 167 1.18 -8.79 -2.95
CA ARG A 167 0.93 -10.09 -2.36
C ARG A 167 1.31 -10.10 -0.89
N SER A 168 0.38 -10.52 -0.02
CA SER A 168 0.71 -10.80 1.37
C SER A 168 1.61 -12.03 1.52
N GLN A 169 2.23 -12.18 2.68
CA GLN A 169 2.93 -13.40 3.07
C GLN A 169 2.01 -14.63 3.23
N SER A 170 0.69 -14.43 3.25
CA SER A 170 -0.32 -15.48 3.35
C SER A 170 -0.48 -16.23 2.03
N ARG A 171 -1.15 -17.40 2.09
CA ARG A 171 -1.52 -18.11 0.87
C ARG A 171 -2.66 -17.38 0.18
N VAL A 172 -2.38 -16.73 -0.94
CA VAL A 172 -3.34 -16.02 -1.79
C VAL A 172 -3.28 -16.58 -3.22
N PRO A 173 -4.33 -16.39 -4.05
CA PRO A 173 -4.36 -16.91 -5.41
C PRO A 173 -3.34 -16.20 -6.32
N ASP A 174 -2.80 -16.91 -7.31
CA ASP A 174 -2.03 -16.30 -8.37
C ASP A 174 -2.96 -15.52 -9.32
N ILE A 175 -2.51 -14.35 -9.77
CA ILE A 175 -3.24 -13.53 -10.74
C ILE A 175 -2.75 -13.89 -12.14
N PRO A 176 -3.61 -14.40 -13.05
CA PRO A 176 -3.20 -14.80 -14.39
C PRO A 176 -2.54 -13.66 -15.16
N ILE A 177 -1.46 -13.97 -15.90
CA ILE A 177 -0.74 -13.07 -16.82
C ILE A 177 -0.05 -11.91 -16.09
N ARG A 178 -0.76 -11.20 -15.19
CA ARG A 178 -0.26 -10.00 -14.52
C ARG A 178 0.69 -10.31 -13.35
N GLY A 179 0.33 -11.26 -12.49
CA GLY A 179 1.09 -11.52 -11.25
C GLY A 179 0.97 -10.40 -10.22
N TYR A 180 1.99 -10.25 -9.40
CA TYR A 180 2.08 -9.27 -8.31
C TYR A 180 3.31 -8.38 -8.53
N GLN A 181 3.15 -7.06 -8.41
CA GLN A 181 4.23 -6.08 -8.55
C GLN A 181 5.04 -5.93 -7.27
N MET A 182 4.49 -6.37 -6.14
CA MET A 182 5.17 -6.38 -4.85
C MET A 182 4.78 -7.62 -4.05
N ILE A 183 5.71 -8.17 -3.29
CA ILE A 183 5.49 -9.35 -2.44
C ILE A 183 5.99 -9.06 -1.03
N GLN A 184 5.14 -9.34 -0.05
CA GLN A 184 5.48 -9.35 1.36
C GLN A 184 6.06 -10.73 1.73
N LEU A 185 7.20 -10.75 2.41
CA LEU A 185 7.96 -11.95 2.74
C LEU A 185 7.63 -12.45 4.16
N PHE A 186 7.61 -13.76 4.32
CA PHE A 186 7.43 -14.42 5.63
C PHE A 186 8.79 -14.74 6.26
N PRO A 187 8.91 -14.67 7.59
CA PRO A 187 7.97 -14.12 8.59
C PRO A 187 8.17 -12.62 8.85
N SER A 188 7.19 -12.01 9.55
CA SER A 188 7.41 -10.70 10.18
C SER A 188 8.58 -10.76 11.14
N ILE A 189 9.42 -9.73 11.15
CA ILE A 189 10.66 -9.70 11.95
C ILE A 189 10.83 -8.38 12.70
N GLN A 190 11.72 -8.41 13.68
CA GLN A 190 12.12 -7.21 14.43
C GLN A 190 13.43 -6.65 13.87
N ILE A 191 13.39 -5.41 13.38
CA ILE A 191 14.59 -4.69 12.92
C ILE A 191 14.64 -3.33 13.61
N ASN A 192 15.79 -3.01 14.21
CA ASN A 192 15.99 -1.76 14.94
C ASN A 192 14.95 -1.51 16.06
N GLY A 193 14.32 -2.57 16.59
CA GLY A 193 13.25 -2.47 17.58
C GLY A 193 11.86 -2.20 17.01
N VAL A 194 11.71 -2.22 15.68
CA VAL A 194 10.44 -2.07 14.97
C VAL A 194 10.01 -3.41 14.41
N ALA A 195 8.75 -3.80 14.61
CA ALA A 195 8.15 -4.92 13.92
C ALA A 195 7.87 -4.52 12.48
N VAL A 196 8.42 -5.28 11.53
CA VAL A 196 8.26 -5.00 10.11
C VAL A 196 7.91 -6.28 9.35
N ASP A 197 7.16 -6.12 8.29
CA ASP A 197 7.05 -7.09 7.22
C ASP A 197 7.96 -6.67 6.07
N LEU A 198 8.76 -7.60 5.58
CA LEU A 198 9.68 -7.31 4.48
C LEU A 198 8.98 -7.39 3.14
N ASP A 199 9.30 -6.45 2.26
CA ASP A 199 8.75 -6.38 0.92
C ASP A 199 9.83 -6.40 -0.15
N VAL A 200 9.47 -6.94 -1.31
CA VAL A 200 10.31 -6.91 -2.51
C VAL A 200 9.46 -6.51 -3.71
N VAL A 201 9.94 -5.53 -4.47
CA VAL A 201 9.33 -5.17 -5.76
C VAL A 201 9.58 -6.29 -6.78
N GLN A 202 8.56 -6.67 -7.52
CA GLN A 202 8.61 -7.68 -8.58
C GLN A 202 8.44 -7.03 -9.95
N ASP A 203 8.84 -7.76 -11.00
CA ASP A 203 8.50 -7.38 -12.36
C ASP A 203 7.00 -7.61 -12.63
N ASP A 204 6.38 -6.67 -13.33
CA ASP A 204 5.05 -6.86 -13.88
C ASP A 204 5.15 -7.30 -15.34
N GLN A 205 4.55 -8.43 -15.66
CA GLN A 205 4.53 -8.97 -17.04
C GLN A 205 3.69 -8.11 -18.00
N GLN A 206 2.82 -7.25 -17.48
CA GLN A 206 2.00 -6.32 -18.28
C GLN A 206 2.55 -4.88 -18.31
N GLY A 207 3.75 -4.66 -17.76
CA GLY A 207 4.49 -3.40 -17.91
C GLY A 207 4.02 -2.26 -17.01
N GLY A 208 3.41 -2.57 -15.86
CA GLY A 208 3.05 -1.59 -14.84
C GLY A 208 3.88 -1.75 -13.57
N GLN A 209 4.37 -0.67 -13.01
CA GLN A 209 5.04 -0.64 -11.71
C GLN A 209 4.34 0.36 -10.78
N ALA A 210 4.31 0.04 -9.49
CA ALA A 210 3.83 0.98 -8.48
C ALA A 210 4.60 2.30 -8.56
N GLN A 211 3.94 3.39 -8.21
CA GLN A 211 4.54 4.72 -8.21
C GLN A 211 4.76 5.17 -6.77
N TRP A 212 6.00 5.41 -6.38
CA TRP A 212 6.35 5.90 -5.06
C TRP A 212 6.83 7.35 -5.08
N LEU A 213 6.79 8.00 -3.93
CA LEU A 213 7.43 9.31 -3.74
C LEU A 213 8.85 9.08 -3.24
N GLN A 214 9.84 9.74 -3.82
CA GLN A 214 11.25 9.61 -3.45
C GLN A 214 11.99 10.94 -3.58
N VAL A 215 12.86 11.23 -2.63
CA VAL A 215 13.83 12.33 -2.72
C VAL A 215 15.11 11.79 -3.35
N ASP A 216 15.62 12.45 -4.39
CA ASP A 216 16.94 12.14 -4.91
C ASP A 216 18.01 12.51 -3.86
N VAL A 217 18.45 11.51 -3.14
CA VAL A 217 19.67 11.60 -2.31
C VAL A 217 20.82 11.26 -3.25
N GLY A 218 21.40 12.24 -3.92
CA GLY A 218 22.50 12.02 -4.86
C GLY A 218 23.54 10.97 -4.41
N PRO A 219 24.39 10.49 -5.33
CA PRO A 219 25.32 9.39 -5.05
C PRO A 219 26.25 9.67 -3.90
#